data_eb02f90cc1518c0b99e1460ed04a8552
#
_entry.id   eb02f90cc1518c0b99e1460ed04a8552
#
_cell.length_a   1.000
_cell.length_b   1.000
_cell.length_c   1.000
_cell.angle_alpha   90.00
_cell.angle_beta   90.00
_cell.angle_gamma   90.00
#
_symmetry.space_group_name_H-M   'P 1'
#
loop_
_entity.id
_entity.type
_entity.pdbx_description
1 polymer ?
#
loop_
_entity_poly.entity_id
_entity_poly.type
_entity_poly.pdbx_seq_one_letter_code
_entity_poly.pdbx_strand_id
1 'polypeptide(L)' 'MAEELIVSDPKILGGKPCVRGTRLSVEFLLELAASGATQEQILAQYPQLTQDGLAAAFRYAADVLKGEHVWDLKTTA' A
#
# COMPACT_ATOMS: atom_id res chain seq x y z
N MET A 1 -19.78 -3.69 6.80
CA MET A 1 -18.50 -3.51 7.14
C MET A 1 -17.55 -3.82 6.05
N ALA A 2 -16.66 -3.01 5.88
CA ALA A 2 -15.74 -3.18 4.80
C ALA A 2 -14.79 -4.31 5.11
N GLU A 3 -14.44 -5.06 4.11
CA GLU A 3 -13.42 -6.04 4.27
C GLU A 3 -12.10 -5.39 4.41
N GLU A 4 -11.23 -6.05 5.12
CA GLU A 4 -9.88 -5.58 5.20
C GLU A 4 -9.16 -5.93 3.93
N LEU A 5 -8.69 -4.91 3.24
CA LEU A 5 -7.95 -5.12 2.01
C LEU A 5 -6.46 -5.32 2.25
N ILE A 6 -5.96 -4.95 3.42
CA ILE A 6 -4.56 -5.16 3.76
C ILE A 6 -4.48 -6.20 4.86
N VAL A 7 -3.73 -7.25 4.61
CA VAL A 7 -3.62 -8.35 5.56
C VAL A 7 -2.16 -8.71 5.75
N SER A 8 -1.86 -9.28 6.91
CA SER A 8 -0.52 -9.80 7.21
C SER A 8 -0.68 -11.26 7.55
N ASP A 9 -0.06 -12.11 6.76
CA ASP A 9 -0.15 -13.56 6.94
C ASP A 9 1.28 -14.07 7.01
N PRO A 10 1.67 -14.73 8.11
CA PRO A 10 3.05 -15.21 8.22
C PRO A 10 3.46 -16.13 7.07
N LYS A 11 2.50 -16.73 6.39
CA LYS A 11 2.79 -17.61 5.29
C LYS A 11 3.01 -16.85 4.00
N ILE A 12 2.75 -15.57 3.96
CA ILE A 12 2.90 -14.78 2.76
C ILE A 12 3.92 -13.69 3.02
N LEU A 13 5.04 -13.76 2.32
CA LEU A 13 6.09 -12.75 2.41
C LEU A 13 6.53 -12.49 3.85
N GLY A 14 6.53 -13.56 4.66
CA GLY A 14 7.02 -13.42 6.03
C GLY A 14 6.17 -12.54 6.92
N GLY A 15 4.92 -12.34 6.56
CA GLY A 15 4.03 -11.55 7.39
C GLY A 15 3.97 -10.08 7.03
N LYS A 16 4.63 -9.67 5.95
CA LYS A 16 4.53 -8.27 5.53
C LYS A 16 3.11 -7.92 5.14
N PRO A 17 2.68 -6.69 5.39
CA PRO A 17 1.34 -6.28 4.96
C PRO A 17 1.22 -6.37 3.44
N CYS A 18 0.21 -7.05 3.00
CA CYS A 18 -0.05 -7.28 1.58
C CYS A 18 -1.48 -6.98 1.25
N VAL A 19 -1.73 -6.72 -0.02
CA VAL A 19 -3.11 -6.58 -0.47
C VAL A 19 -3.73 -7.97 -0.50
N ARG A 20 -4.92 -8.09 0.11
CA ARG A 20 -5.60 -9.37 0.23
C ARG A 20 -5.75 -10.01 -1.14
N GLY A 21 -5.47 -11.29 -1.20
CA GLY A 21 -5.61 -12.05 -2.44
C GLY A 21 -4.43 -11.92 -3.38
N THR A 22 -3.38 -11.23 -2.97
CA THR A 22 -2.20 -11.08 -3.80
C THR A 22 -0.96 -11.33 -2.96
N ARG A 23 0.18 -11.35 -3.61
CA ARG A 23 1.46 -11.36 -2.91
C ARG A 23 2.17 -10.04 -3.09
N LEU A 24 1.39 -8.98 -3.25
CA LEU A 24 1.94 -7.64 -3.43
C LEU A 24 1.93 -6.93 -2.10
N SER A 25 3.11 -6.70 -1.55
CA SER A 25 3.21 -6.04 -0.26
C SER A 25 3.00 -4.54 -0.43
N VAL A 26 2.57 -3.91 0.66
CA VAL A 26 2.43 -2.46 0.68
C VAL A 26 3.78 -1.82 0.37
N GLU A 27 4.84 -2.36 0.95
CA GLU A 27 6.17 -1.84 0.72
C GLU A 27 6.54 -1.87 -0.76
N PHE A 28 6.25 -2.99 -1.42
CA PHE A 28 6.57 -3.12 -2.83
C PHE A 28 5.81 -2.11 -3.66
N LEU A 29 4.54 -1.92 -3.35
CA LEU A 29 3.73 -0.96 -4.11
C LEU A 29 4.21 0.46 -3.89
N LEU A 30 4.65 0.78 -2.68
CA LEU A 30 5.23 2.09 -2.43
C LEU A 30 6.50 2.29 -3.23
N GLU A 31 7.31 1.26 -3.34
CA GLU A 31 8.55 1.38 -4.11
C GLU A 31 8.27 1.58 -5.58
N LEU A 32 7.25 0.94 -6.10
CA LEU A 32 6.87 1.16 -7.48
C LEU A 32 6.46 2.61 -7.70
N ALA A 33 5.66 3.13 -6.80
CA ALA A 33 5.23 4.52 -6.91
C ALA A 33 6.43 5.46 -6.79
N ALA A 34 7.34 5.14 -5.89
CA ALA A 34 8.51 5.98 -5.69
C ALA A 34 9.41 6.00 -6.92
N SER A 35 9.39 4.93 -7.70
CA SER A 35 10.21 4.88 -8.90
C SER A 35 9.54 5.54 -10.10
N GLY A 36 8.36 6.11 -9.91
CA GLY A 36 7.72 6.87 -10.97
C GLY A 36 6.56 6.18 -11.64
N ALA A 37 6.20 4.97 -11.20
CA ALA A 37 5.08 4.27 -11.81
C ALA A 37 3.78 4.95 -11.44
N THR A 38 2.92 5.16 -12.42
CA THR A 38 1.60 5.69 -12.15
C THR A 38 0.69 4.58 -11.66
N GLN A 39 -0.43 4.96 -11.05
CA GLN A 39 -1.39 3.96 -10.62
C GLN A 39 -1.88 3.13 -11.79
N GLU A 40 -2.11 3.77 -12.93
CA GLU A 40 -2.53 3.04 -14.11
C GLU A 40 -1.50 2.00 -14.51
N GLN A 41 -0.23 2.36 -14.46
CA GLN A 41 0.82 1.43 -14.83
C GLN A 41 0.88 0.26 -13.87
N ILE A 42 0.73 0.53 -12.59
CA ILE A 42 0.76 -0.53 -11.60
C ILE A 42 -0.41 -1.49 -11.81
N LEU A 43 -1.59 -0.94 -12.02
CA LEU A 43 -2.77 -1.79 -12.20
C LEU A 43 -2.68 -2.59 -13.49
N ALA A 44 -2.10 -2.02 -14.53
CA ALA A 44 -1.95 -2.76 -15.78
C ALA A 44 -0.95 -3.89 -15.64
N GLN A 45 0.09 -3.69 -14.84
CA GLN A 45 1.12 -4.69 -14.67
C GLN A 45 0.68 -5.84 -13.80
N TYR A 46 -0.20 -5.59 -12.84
CA TYR A 46 -0.63 -6.59 -11.87
C TYR A 46 -2.13 -6.75 -11.92
N PRO A 47 -2.62 -7.56 -12.84
CA PRO A 47 -4.08 -7.68 -13.04
C PRO A 47 -4.83 -8.17 -11.81
N GLN A 48 -4.16 -8.88 -10.90
CA GLN A 48 -4.83 -9.35 -9.70
C GLN A 48 -5.06 -8.23 -8.69
N LEU A 49 -4.45 -7.07 -8.91
CA LEU A 49 -4.60 -5.94 -8.02
C LEU A 49 -5.74 -5.07 -8.48
N THR A 50 -6.63 -4.71 -7.57
CA THR A 50 -7.73 -3.81 -7.89
C THR A 50 -7.36 -2.39 -7.52
N GLN A 51 -8.12 -1.45 -8.07
CA GLN A 51 -7.91 -0.06 -7.73
C GLN A 51 -8.15 0.16 -6.24
N ASP A 52 -9.15 -0.49 -5.68
CA ASP A 52 -9.42 -0.37 -4.25
C ASP A 52 -8.27 -0.94 -3.43
N GLY A 53 -7.70 -2.05 -3.87
CA GLY A 53 -6.57 -2.64 -3.17
C GLY A 53 -5.36 -1.72 -3.18
N LEU A 54 -5.09 -1.09 -4.31
CA LEU A 54 -3.97 -0.17 -4.39
C LEU A 54 -4.19 1.05 -3.50
N ALA A 55 -5.41 1.59 -3.52
CA ALA A 55 -5.72 2.73 -2.66
C ALA A 55 -5.60 2.35 -1.19
N ALA A 56 -6.02 1.13 -0.84
CA ALA A 56 -5.92 0.68 0.53
C ALA A 56 -4.47 0.56 0.97
N ALA A 57 -3.59 0.14 0.06
CA ALA A 57 -2.17 0.02 0.40
C ALA A 57 -1.58 1.40 0.72
N PHE A 58 -1.89 2.38 -0.09
CA PHE A 58 -1.39 3.73 0.18
C PHE A 58 -1.99 4.31 1.45
N ARG A 59 -3.27 4.05 1.70
CA ARG A 59 -3.90 4.51 2.91
C ARG A 59 -3.28 3.86 4.14
N TYR A 60 -3.00 2.56 4.03
CA TYR A 60 -2.37 1.85 5.13
C TYR A 60 -1.01 2.47 5.47
N ALA A 61 -0.23 2.76 4.44
CA ALA A 61 1.08 3.35 4.65
C ALA A 61 0.96 4.72 5.29
N ALA A 62 0.02 5.52 4.83
CA ALA A 62 -0.17 6.84 5.39
C ALA A 62 -0.56 6.76 6.85
N ASP A 63 -1.43 5.80 7.19
CA ASP A 63 -1.87 5.66 8.56
C ASP A 63 -0.74 5.22 9.48
N VAL A 64 0.10 4.33 9.00
CA VAL A 64 1.23 3.87 9.79
C VAL A 64 2.21 5.03 10.05
N LEU A 65 2.51 5.77 9.01
CA LEU A 65 3.48 6.85 9.15
C LEU A 65 2.92 8.06 9.86
N LYS A 66 1.61 8.21 9.82
CA LYS A 66 0.97 9.36 10.43
C LYS A 66 1.27 9.47 11.91
N GLY A 67 1.45 8.34 12.57
CA GLY A 67 1.72 8.36 13.99
C GLY A 67 3.11 8.83 14.34
N GLU A 68 3.93 9.17 13.35
CA GLU A 68 5.32 9.48 13.62
C GLU A 68 5.63 10.95 13.49
N HIS A 69 5.51 11.51 12.30
CA HIS A 69 6.00 12.86 12.07
C HIS A 69 5.11 13.69 11.21
N VAL A 70 3.86 13.43 11.23
CA VAL A 70 2.97 14.09 10.30
C VAL A 70 2.91 15.59 10.53
N TRP A 71 3.09 16.01 11.75
CA TRP A 71 2.99 17.41 12.06
C TRP A 71 4.10 18.21 11.43
N ASP A 72 5.18 17.58 11.05
CA ASP A 72 6.25 18.32 10.41
C ASP A 72 5.84 18.87 9.07
N LEU A 73 5.00 18.15 8.38
CA LEU A 73 4.62 18.58 7.05
C LEU A 73 3.84 19.85 7.07
N LYS A 74 2.99 20.01 8.05
CA LYS A 74 2.18 21.20 8.05
C LYS A 74 2.97 22.42 8.45
N THR A 75 4.05 22.25 9.17
CA THR A 75 4.83 23.41 9.51
C THR A 75 5.62 23.91 8.34
N THR A 76 5.85 23.10 7.36
CA THR A 76 6.60 23.52 6.19
C THR A 76 5.71 24.06 5.10
N ALA A 77 4.46 23.95 5.25
CA ALA A 77 3.55 24.37 4.20
C ALA A 77 3.48 25.89 4.04
#